data_4db3253b65746c9eb6fa943d4f54a079
#
_entry.id   4db3253b65746c9eb6fa943d4f54a079
#
_cell.length_a   1.000
_cell.length_b   1.000
_cell.length_c   1.000
_cell.angle_alpha   90.00
_cell.angle_beta   90.00
_cell.angle_gamma   90.00
#
_symmetry.space_group_name_H-M   'P 1'
#
loop_
_entity.id
_entity.type
_entity.pdbx_description
1 polymer ?
#
loop_
_entity_poly.entity_id
_entity_poly.type
_entity_poly.pdbx_seq_one_letter_code
_entity_poly.pdbx_strand_id
1 'polypeptide(L)'
;MNVINEILEKIQAYDTIIIHRHQNPDPDAIGSQVGLRDLLRANFPQKRVLATGYDEPTLTWLAEMDTVRDEDYAGALVIVCDTANTPRIDDKRYTNGDFLIKIDHHPNDDAYGDLLWVDTDSSSTSELIALFAKEVDLELPVSAARLLYAGIVGDTGRFLYPATSTRTFEIAAYLRSIPFDFTSLARQMDTINLKTAKLQGYVYDHLEIDEHGAARVTLTQELLKKFDLRDSETAAIVGAPGRIDTVSVWAIFVEQPDGHFRVRMRSKRKVINEIAKRHNGGGHPLASGANSYSLEENDQIYQELQEVARTNEG
;
A
#
# COMPACT_ATOMS: atom_id res chain seq x y z
N MET A 1 -7.22 24.32 16.29
CA MET A 1 -5.85 23.79 16.39
C MET A 1 -5.61 22.99 15.13
N ASN A 2 -4.41 22.96 14.58
CA ASN A 2 -4.12 22.12 13.40
C ASN A 2 -4.06 20.67 13.86
N VAL A 3 -4.64 19.73 13.13
CA VAL A 3 -4.69 18.28 13.46
C VAL A 3 -3.29 17.71 13.77
N ILE A 4 -2.25 18.19 13.11
CA ILE A 4 -0.85 17.81 13.35
C ILE A 4 -0.43 18.11 14.80
N ASN A 5 -0.78 19.29 15.33
CA ASN A 5 -0.47 19.65 16.71
C ASN A 5 -1.31 18.83 17.72
N GLU A 6 -2.58 18.51 17.40
CA GLU A 6 -3.40 17.66 18.24
C GLU A 6 -2.83 16.24 18.32
N ILE A 7 -2.31 15.69 17.21
CA ILE A 7 -1.61 14.40 17.18
C ILE A 7 -0.37 14.46 18.09
N LEU A 8 0.46 15.53 17.98
CA LEU A 8 1.63 15.68 18.82
C LEU A 8 1.27 15.76 20.32
N GLU A 9 0.22 16.50 20.69
CA GLU A 9 -0.27 16.56 22.08
C GLU A 9 -0.67 15.19 22.60
N LYS A 10 -1.36 14.38 21.77
CA LYS A 10 -1.70 13.00 22.13
C LYS A 10 -0.47 12.12 22.28
N ILE A 11 0.47 12.18 21.34
CA ILE A 11 1.77 11.46 21.45
C ILE A 11 2.48 11.84 22.74
N GLN A 12 2.49 13.10 23.12
CA GLN A 12 3.14 13.57 24.37
C GLN A 12 2.43 13.08 25.64
N ALA A 13 1.10 12.96 25.60
CA ALA A 13 0.27 12.61 26.76
C ALA A 13 0.34 11.11 27.16
N TYR A 14 0.65 10.21 26.23
CA TYR A 14 0.64 8.77 26.47
C TYR A 14 2.05 8.20 26.62
N ASP A 15 2.28 7.30 27.58
CA ASP A 15 3.55 6.61 27.78
C ASP A 15 3.75 5.42 26.83
N THR A 16 2.65 4.74 26.48
CA THR A 16 2.65 3.61 25.53
C THR A 16 1.91 4.00 24.26
N ILE A 17 2.53 3.73 23.10
CA ILE A 17 1.97 3.99 21.78
C ILE A 17 2.10 2.71 20.96
N ILE A 18 0.97 2.25 20.38
CA ILE A 18 0.93 1.06 19.54
C ILE A 18 0.45 1.47 18.14
N ILE A 19 1.29 1.18 17.13
CA ILE A 19 1.05 1.61 15.76
C ILE A 19 0.63 0.40 14.93
N HIS A 20 -0.51 0.53 14.28
CA HIS A 20 -1.13 -0.48 13.40
C HIS A 20 -1.04 -0.08 11.94
N ARG A 21 -1.33 -1.02 11.05
CA ARG A 21 -1.43 -0.89 9.61
C ARG A 21 -2.46 -1.87 9.03
N HIS A 22 -2.62 -1.86 7.71
CA HIS A 22 -3.49 -2.83 7.05
C HIS A 22 -2.86 -4.22 6.90
N GLN A 23 -3.72 -5.25 6.77
CA GLN A 23 -3.33 -6.62 6.40
C GLN A 23 -2.85 -6.68 4.94
N ASN A 24 -1.97 -7.65 4.62
CA ASN A 24 -1.26 -7.73 3.33
C ASN A 24 -0.50 -6.43 3.04
N PRO A 25 0.44 -6.06 3.90
CA PRO A 25 1.11 -4.78 3.83
C PRO A 25 1.94 -4.64 2.55
N ASP A 26 2.06 -3.41 2.13
CA ASP A 26 2.98 -2.96 1.09
C ASP A 26 4.10 -2.09 1.70
N PRO A 27 4.99 -1.53 0.89
CA PRO A 27 6.06 -0.67 1.40
C PRO A 27 5.56 0.59 2.11
N ASP A 28 4.37 1.14 1.79
CA ASP A 28 3.84 2.31 2.49
C ASP A 28 3.27 1.96 3.85
N ALA A 29 2.53 0.86 3.96
CA ALA A 29 2.04 0.36 5.25
C ALA A 29 3.18 0.10 6.24
N ILE A 30 4.26 -0.56 5.80
CA ILE A 30 5.46 -0.80 6.63
C ILE A 30 6.22 0.51 6.86
N GLY A 31 6.40 1.31 5.82
CA GLY A 31 7.16 2.57 5.85
C GLY A 31 6.56 3.58 6.81
N SER A 32 5.26 3.84 6.73
CA SER A 32 4.54 4.76 7.60
C SER A 32 4.47 4.27 9.04
N GLN A 33 4.12 2.99 9.26
CA GLN A 33 4.01 2.40 10.60
C GLN A 33 5.35 2.38 11.33
N VAL A 34 6.35 1.74 10.74
CA VAL A 34 7.65 1.53 11.39
C VAL A 34 8.49 2.82 11.34
N GLY A 35 8.32 3.63 10.28
CA GLY A 35 8.91 4.96 10.21
C GLY A 35 8.42 5.89 11.33
N LEU A 36 7.12 5.88 11.63
CA LEU A 36 6.56 6.61 12.78
C LEU A 36 7.08 6.04 14.10
N ARG A 37 7.14 4.71 14.26
CA ARG A 37 7.74 4.08 15.46
C ARG A 37 9.15 4.59 15.70
N ASP A 38 10.00 4.53 14.69
CA ASP A 38 11.40 4.90 14.82
C ASP A 38 11.57 6.41 15.05
N LEU A 39 10.76 7.24 14.41
CA LEU A 39 10.69 8.68 14.67
C LEU A 39 10.35 8.98 16.13
N LEU A 40 9.31 8.33 16.66
CA LEU A 40 8.87 8.57 18.03
C LEU A 40 9.86 8.01 19.06
N ARG A 41 10.49 6.86 18.81
CA ARG A 41 11.54 6.32 19.68
C ARG A 41 12.76 7.24 19.78
N ALA A 42 13.14 7.90 18.69
CA ALA A 42 14.26 8.82 18.67
C ALA A 42 13.98 10.11 19.48
N ASN A 43 12.76 10.66 19.36
CA ASN A 43 12.40 11.93 19.98
C ASN A 43 11.82 11.79 21.40
N PHE A 44 11.29 10.61 21.73
CA PHE A 44 10.65 10.31 23.01
C PHE A 44 11.19 8.99 23.60
N PRO A 45 12.49 8.91 23.91
CA PRO A 45 13.13 7.65 24.31
C PRO A 45 12.58 7.04 25.60
N GLN A 46 11.87 7.82 26.41
CA GLN A 46 11.18 7.35 27.61
C GLN A 46 9.86 6.62 27.34
N LYS A 47 9.29 6.77 26.12
CA LYS A 47 8.02 6.16 25.77
C LYS A 47 8.21 4.76 25.21
N ARG A 48 7.22 3.91 25.45
CA ARG A 48 7.14 2.59 24.85
C ARG A 48 6.38 2.67 23.53
N VAL A 49 7.07 2.68 22.42
CA VAL A 49 6.47 2.76 21.07
C VAL A 49 6.65 1.42 20.36
N LEU A 50 5.55 0.81 19.91
CA LEU A 50 5.51 -0.53 19.32
C LEU A 50 4.78 -0.50 17.98
N ALA A 51 5.27 -1.27 17.01
CA ALA A 51 4.61 -1.54 15.73
C ALA A 51 4.09 -2.97 15.74
N THR A 52 2.78 -3.17 15.60
CA THR A 52 2.12 -4.48 15.66
C THR A 52 1.72 -4.99 14.29
N GLY A 53 1.50 -6.30 14.17
CA GLY A 53 1.07 -6.99 12.97
C GLY A 53 1.95 -8.20 12.69
N TYR A 54 1.65 -8.94 11.62
CA TYR A 54 2.50 -10.05 11.20
C TYR A 54 3.68 -9.59 10.34
N ASP A 55 4.78 -10.32 10.36
CA ASP A 55 5.90 -10.09 9.46
C ASP A 55 5.57 -10.63 8.06
N GLU A 56 5.42 -9.75 7.08
CA GLU A 56 5.26 -10.16 5.68
C GLU A 56 6.62 -10.63 5.14
N PRO A 57 6.76 -11.93 4.79
CA PRO A 57 8.07 -12.49 4.44
C PRO A 57 8.78 -11.78 3.27
N THR A 58 8.02 -11.16 2.38
CA THR A 58 8.56 -10.43 1.23
C THR A 58 9.05 -9.02 1.58
N LEU A 59 8.72 -8.51 2.78
CA LEU A 59 9.05 -7.17 3.26
C LEU A 59 9.89 -7.14 4.55
N THR A 60 10.29 -8.29 5.11
CA THR A 60 11.14 -8.34 6.32
C THR A 60 12.50 -7.66 6.12
N TRP A 61 12.98 -7.57 4.87
CA TRP A 61 14.16 -6.78 4.52
C TRP A 61 13.99 -5.28 4.76
N LEU A 62 12.75 -4.79 4.77
CA LEU A 62 12.42 -3.39 5.04
C LEU A 62 12.35 -3.14 6.54
N ALA A 63 11.51 -3.90 7.25
CA ALA A 63 11.43 -3.89 8.72
C ALA A 63 10.72 -5.14 9.25
N GLU A 64 10.89 -5.39 10.55
CA GLU A 64 10.18 -6.41 11.34
C GLU A 64 9.30 -5.75 12.39
N MET A 65 8.21 -6.45 12.77
CA MET A 65 7.26 -5.98 13.77
C MET A 65 7.73 -6.27 15.19
N ASP A 66 7.23 -5.49 16.14
CA ASP A 66 7.47 -5.73 17.56
C ASP A 66 6.51 -6.80 18.12
N THR A 67 6.93 -7.50 19.17
CA THR A 67 6.03 -8.36 19.93
C THR A 67 5.16 -7.51 20.85
N VAL A 68 3.83 -7.50 20.61
CA VAL A 68 2.85 -6.75 21.37
C VAL A 68 1.92 -7.70 22.12
N ARG A 69 1.82 -7.54 23.44
CA ARG A 69 0.95 -8.33 24.31
C ARG A 69 -0.37 -7.61 24.58
N ASP A 70 -1.39 -8.35 25.02
CA ASP A 70 -2.71 -7.75 25.28
C ASP A 70 -2.67 -6.70 26.39
N GLU A 71 -1.84 -6.92 27.42
CA GLU A 71 -1.66 -5.95 28.49
C GLU A 71 -0.99 -4.64 28.05
N ASP A 72 -0.30 -4.61 26.91
CA ASP A 72 0.36 -3.41 26.38
C ASP A 72 -0.65 -2.35 25.91
N TYR A 73 -1.89 -2.77 25.62
CA TYR A 73 -2.97 -1.87 25.20
C TYR A 73 -3.61 -1.08 26.33
N ALA A 74 -3.48 -1.53 27.58
CA ALA A 74 -4.09 -0.83 28.72
C ALA A 74 -3.44 0.56 28.90
N GLY A 75 -4.24 1.62 28.74
CA GLY A 75 -3.76 3.00 28.82
C GLY A 75 -2.88 3.44 27.63
N ALA A 76 -2.93 2.74 26.51
CA ALA A 76 -2.12 3.05 25.34
C ALA A 76 -2.85 3.97 24.34
N LEU A 77 -2.06 4.82 23.67
CA LEU A 77 -2.46 5.46 22.42
C LEU A 77 -2.31 4.46 21.27
N VAL A 78 -3.37 4.25 20.52
CA VAL A 78 -3.32 3.48 19.27
C VAL A 78 -3.31 4.42 18.08
N ILE A 79 -2.39 4.19 17.13
CA ILE A 79 -2.32 4.92 15.86
C ILE A 79 -2.45 3.90 14.73
N VAL A 80 -3.41 4.07 13.84
CA VAL A 80 -3.55 3.25 12.64
C VAL A 80 -3.09 4.05 11.45
N CYS A 81 -2.04 3.57 10.80
CA CYS A 81 -1.47 4.14 9.59
C CYS A 81 -2.00 3.41 8.35
N ASP A 82 -2.19 4.14 7.25
CA ASP A 82 -2.37 3.59 5.91
C ASP A 82 -3.47 2.52 5.82
N THR A 83 -4.64 2.80 6.38
CA THR A 83 -5.73 1.83 6.41
C THR A 83 -7.08 2.48 6.14
N ALA A 84 -7.60 2.30 4.92
CA ALA A 84 -8.84 2.91 4.47
C ALA A 84 -10.06 2.56 5.34
N ASN A 85 -10.16 1.30 5.79
CA ASN A 85 -11.33 0.80 6.51
C ASN A 85 -10.96 -0.23 7.59
N THR A 86 -11.81 -0.34 8.60
CA THR A 86 -11.62 -1.18 9.79
C THR A 86 -11.48 -2.69 9.49
N PRO A 87 -12.17 -3.30 8.49
CA PRO A 87 -11.96 -4.71 8.17
C PRO A 87 -10.52 -5.04 7.73
N ARG A 88 -9.82 -4.07 7.15
CA ARG A 88 -8.45 -4.25 6.67
C ARG A 88 -7.37 -4.04 7.73
N ILE A 89 -7.69 -3.51 8.92
CA ILE A 89 -6.70 -3.38 10.01
C ILE A 89 -6.19 -4.77 10.37
N ASP A 90 -4.87 -4.95 10.39
CA ASP A 90 -4.23 -6.26 10.55
C ASP A 90 -4.49 -6.84 11.94
N ASP A 91 -4.10 -6.15 12.99
CA ASP A 91 -4.31 -6.58 14.37
C ASP A 91 -5.65 -6.02 14.90
N LYS A 92 -6.58 -6.93 15.23
CA LYS A 92 -7.93 -6.55 15.66
C LYS A 92 -8.00 -5.93 17.06
N ARG A 93 -6.90 -5.93 17.81
CA ARG A 93 -6.79 -5.28 19.13
C ARG A 93 -6.69 -3.75 19.06
N TYR A 94 -6.72 -3.14 17.87
CA TYR A 94 -6.64 -1.69 17.69
C TYR A 94 -7.67 -0.88 18.51
N THR A 95 -8.79 -1.49 18.92
CA THR A 95 -9.82 -0.87 19.77
C THR A 95 -9.56 -1.02 21.27
N ASN A 96 -8.49 -1.70 21.69
CA ASN A 96 -8.23 -1.99 23.10
C ASN A 96 -7.43 -0.88 23.82
N GLY A 97 -6.98 0.14 23.09
CA GLY A 97 -6.32 1.32 23.67
C GLY A 97 -7.31 2.37 24.17
N ASP A 98 -6.80 3.38 24.88
CA ASP A 98 -7.61 4.45 25.47
C ASP A 98 -8.00 5.53 24.45
N PHE A 99 -7.23 5.71 23.40
CA PHE A 99 -7.45 6.71 22.35
C PHE A 99 -6.94 6.18 21.01
N LEU A 100 -7.71 6.42 19.94
CA LEU A 100 -7.41 5.92 18.59
C LEU A 100 -7.23 7.08 17.60
N ILE A 101 -6.08 7.09 16.91
CA ILE A 101 -5.79 8.04 15.83
C ILE A 101 -5.74 7.28 14.50
N LYS A 102 -6.39 7.83 13.47
CA LYS A 102 -6.23 7.40 12.07
C LYS A 102 -5.34 8.40 11.34
N ILE A 103 -4.26 7.90 10.67
CA ILE A 103 -3.42 8.69 9.75
C ILE A 103 -3.41 7.95 8.41
N ASP A 104 -3.99 8.56 7.37
CA ASP A 104 -4.28 7.86 6.12
C ASP A 104 -4.32 8.81 4.91
N HIS A 105 -4.04 8.29 3.72
CA HIS A 105 -4.17 9.02 2.46
C HIS A 105 -5.28 8.48 1.55
N HIS A 106 -5.96 7.42 1.95
CA HIS A 106 -7.08 6.83 1.21
C HIS A 106 -8.37 7.64 1.37
N PRO A 107 -9.36 7.50 0.44
CA PRO A 107 -10.72 8.01 0.65
C PRO A 107 -11.29 7.55 2.00
N ASN A 108 -11.88 8.47 2.76
CA ASN A 108 -12.33 8.23 4.12
C ASN A 108 -13.79 7.75 4.18
N ASP A 109 -14.10 6.68 3.44
CA ASP A 109 -15.44 6.09 3.40
C ASP A 109 -15.81 5.38 4.73
N ASP A 110 -14.81 4.94 5.49
CA ASP A 110 -14.94 4.41 6.86
C ASP A 110 -14.13 5.30 7.81
N ALA A 111 -14.83 6.27 8.41
CA ALA A 111 -14.25 7.20 9.37
C ALA A 111 -14.24 6.56 10.77
N TYR A 112 -13.09 6.01 11.17
CA TYR A 112 -12.89 5.41 12.50
C TYR A 112 -11.77 6.13 13.26
N GLY A 113 -11.86 6.10 14.60
CA GLY A 113 -10.91 6.73 15.51
C GLY A 113 -11.47 7.99 16.17
N ASP A 114 -10.82 8.40 17.25
CA ASP A 114 -11.17 9.59 18.03
C ASP A 114 -10.58 10.87 17.39
N LEU A 115 -9.46 10.72 16.66
CA LEU A 115 -8.81 11.79 15.89
C LEU A 115 -8.41 11.26 14.51
N LEU A 116 -8.73 12.02 13.46
CA LEU A 116 -8.49 11.65 12.08
C LEU A 116 -7.60 12.68 11.38
N TRP A 117 -6.53 12.22 10.78
CA TRP A 117 -5.76 12.98 9.80
C TRP A 117 -5.75 12.20 8.49
N VAL A 118 -6.67 12.55 7.61
CA VAL A 118 -6.80 11.95 6.28
C VAL A 118 -6.59 13.03 5.23
N ASP A 119 -5.59 12.84 4.38
CA ASP A 119 -5.25 13.75 3.28
C ASP A 119 -5.13 12.96 1.97
N THR A 120 -6.19 12.95 1.18
CA THR A 120 -6.28 12.24 -0.09
C THR A 120 -5.45 12.86 -1.22
N ASP A 121 -4.89 14.06 -1.00
CA ASP A 121 -3.96 14.73 -1.92
C ASP A 121 -2.50 14.32 -1.65
N SER A 122 -2.25 13.57 -0.57
CA SER A 122 -0.94 12.99 -0.28
C SER A 122 -0.70 11.75 -1.13
N SER A 123 0.52 11.57 -1.60
CA SER A 123 0.90 10.42 -2.43
C SER A 123 0.96 9.11 -1.65
N SER A 124 1.11 9.20 -0.33
CA SER A 124 1.27 8.06 0.58
C SER A 124 1.12 8.50 2.04
N THR A 125 0.82 7.56 2.93
CA THR A 125 0.85 7.80 4.37
C THR A 125 2.28 8.08 4.87
N SER A 126 3.29 7.49 4.26
CA SER A 126 4.70 7.81 4.54
C SER A 126 5.04 9.28 4.25
N GLU A 127 4.45 9.89 3.22
CA GLU A 127 4.57 11.33 2.97
C GLU A 127 3.99 12.14 4.14
N LEU A 128 2.82 11.74 4.66
CA LEU A 128 2.20 12.38 5.82
C LEU A 128 3.07 12.29 7.08
N ILE A 129 3.63 11.13 7.38
CA ILE A 129 4.50 10.97 8.55
C ILE A 129 5.78 11.83 8.42
N ALA A 130 6.37 11.91 7.22
CA ALA A 130 7.53 12.78 6.98
C ALA A 130 7.16 14.26 7.10
N LEU A 131 5.98 14.66 6.61
CA LEU A 131 5.43 16.00 6.78
C LEU A 131 5.19 16.31 8.27
N PHE A 132 4.60 15.36 9.02
CA PHE A 132 4.43 15.49 10.48
C PHE A 132 5.76 15.80 11.16
N ALA A 133 6.80 15.00 10.90
CA ALA A 133 8.13 15.21 11.51
C ALA A 133 8.67 16.62 11.23
N LYS A 134 8.50 17.10 9.98
CA LYS A 134 8.97 18.42 9.55
C LYS A 134 8.19 19.57 10.19
N GLU A 135 6.85 19.47 10.24
CA GLU A 135 5.98 20.53 10.75
C GLU A 135 6.10 20.73 12.27
N VAL A 136 6.39 19.66 13.03
CA VAL A 136 6.55 19.73 14.48
C VAL A 136 8.01 19.70 14.93
N ASP A 137 8.95 19.88 13.99
CA ASP A 137 10.39 19.99 14.22
C ASP A 137 10.98 18.80 15.02
N LEU A 138 10.56 17.58 14.68
CA LEU A 138 11.13 16.35 15.23
C LEU A 138 12.39 15.93 14.47
N GLU A 139 13.41 15.47 15.21
CA GLU A 139 14.60 14.89 14.61
C GLU A 139 14.24 13.58 13.86
N LEU A 140 14.56 13.52 12.58
CA LEU A 140 14.28 12.37 11.74
C LEU A 140 15.48 11.40 11.74
N PRO A 141 15.41 10.23 12.39
CA PRO A 141 16.51 9.28 12.39
C PRO A 141 16.69 8.61 11.04
N VAL A 142 17.90 8.13 10.77
CA VAL A 142 18.27 7.48 9.49
C VAL A 142 17.35 6.30 9.15
N SER A 143 16.95 5.51 10.15
CA SER A 143 16.03 4.37 9.95
C SER A 143 14.64 4.84 9.50
N ALA A 144 14.07 5.86 10.14
CA ALA A 144 12.77 6.39 9.75
C ALA A 144 12.82 7.03 8.36
N ALA A 145 13.85 7.81 8.06
CA ALA A 145 14.00 8.43 6.72
C ALA A 145 14.06 7.38 5.61
N ARG A 146 14.79 6.27 5.82
CA ARG A 146 14.86 5.14 4.89
C ARG A 146 13.49 4.50 4.68
N LEU A 147 12.74 4.26 5.75
CA LEU A 147 11.43 3.60 5.72
C LEU A 147 10.38 4.46 5.03
N LEU A 148 10.28 5.72 5.42
CA LEU A 148 9.34 6.69 4.82
C LEU A 148 9.63 6.91 3.33
N TYR A 149 10.92 6.97 2.95
CA TYR A 149 11.30 7.07 1.55
C TYR A 149 10.85 5.83 0.76
N ALA A 150 11.01 4.63 1.33
CA ALA A 150 10.55 3.39 0.69
C ALA A 150 9.03 3.37 0.49
N GLY A 151 8.26 3.84 1.48
CA GLY A 151 6.80 3.96 1.38
C GLY A 151 6.38 4.88 0.24
N ILE A 152 6.94 6.10 0.19
CA ILE A 152 6.66 7.04 -0.91
C ILE A 152 6.99 6.43 -2.27
N VAL A 153 8.14 5.77 -2.43
CA VAL A 153 8.54 5.12 -3.69
C VAL A 153 7.58 4.00 -4.07
N GLY A 154 7.09 3.24 -3.09
CA GLY A 154 6.11 2.17 -3.29
C GLY A 154 4.81 2.70 -3.87
N ASP A 155 4.18 3.64 -3.17
CA ASP A 155 2.84 4.13 -3.49
C ASP A 155 2.79 5.09 -4.69
N THR A 156 3.90 5.75 -4.98
CA THR A 156 4.03 6.57 -6.19
C THR A 156 4.41 5.77 -7.43
N GLY A 157 4.60 4.44 -7.31
CA GLY A 157 5.15 3.64 -8.40
C GLY A 157 6.45 4.21 -8.93
N ARG A 158 7.37 4.60 -8.04
CA ARG A 158 8.65 5.28 -8.36
C ARG A 158 8.43 6.65 -8.99
N PHE A 159 7.52 7.43 -8.43
CA PHE A 159 7.16 8.78 -8.90
C PHE A 159 6.50 8.81 -10.29
N LEU A 160 5.93 7.68 -10.76
CA LEU A 160 5.25 7.58 -12.05
C LEU A 160 3.73 7.78 -11.97
N TYR A 161 3.15 7.68 -10.77
CA TYR A 161 1.70 7.78 -10.61
C TYR A 161 1.23 9.24 -10.45
N PRO A 162 -0.01 9.53 -10.87
CA PRO A 162 -0.56 10.91 -10.84
C PRO A 162 -0.61 11.55 -9.45
N ALA A 163 -0.68 10.75 -8.38
CA ALA A 163 -0.64 11.23 -7.01
C ALA A 163 0.72 11.88 -6.63
N THR A 164 1.77 11.70 -7.45
CA THR A 164 3.08 12.33 -7.24
C THR A 164 3.00 13.83 -7.48
N SER A 165 2.95 14.60 -6.41
CA SER A 165 2.87 16.07 -6.43
C SER A 165 4.24 16.73 -6.25
N THR A 166 4.28 18.07 -6.36
CA THR A 166 5.47 18.87 -6.00
C THR A 166 5.85 18.61 -4.53
N ARG A 167 4.86 18.56 -3.62
CA ARG A 167 5.07 18.26 -2.21
C ARG A 167 5.74 16.89 -2.01
N THR A 168 5.33 15.89 -2.79
CA THR A 168 5.96 14.55 -2.76
C THR A 168 7.45 14.62 -3.06
N PHE A 169 7.87 15.39 -4.08
CA PHE A 169 9.29 15.58 -4.41
C PHE A 169 10.04 16.38 -3.34
N GLU A 170 9.42 17.41 -2.75
CA GLU A 170 10.01 18.18 -1.66
C GLU A 170 10.25 17.32 -0.41
N ILE A 171 9.27 16.49 -0.04
CA ILE A 171 9.39 15.54 1.08
C ILE A 171 10.42 14.45 0.75
N ALA A 172 10.42 13.91 -0.47
CA ALA A 172 11.45 12.94 -0.88
C ALA A 172 12.86 13.54 -0.83
N ALA A 173 13.04 14.81 -1.24
CA ALA A 173 14.30 15.52 -1.13
C ALA A 173 14.71 15.75 0.34
N TYR A 174 13.77 16.12 1.21
CA TYR A 174 13.99 16.23 2.65
C TYR A 174 14.47 14.89 3.24
N LEU A 175 13.79 13.78 2.95
CA LEU A 175 14.21 12.44 3.39
C LEU A 175 15.61 12.09 2.86
N ARG A 176 15.91 12.45 1.61
CA ARG A 176 17.24 12.22 1.01
C ARG A 176 18.36 13.08 1.60
N SER A 177 18.07 14.16 2.29
CA SER A 177 19.08 14.93 3.02
C SER A 177 19.63 14.16 4.24
N ILE A 178 18.90 13.15 4.72
CA ILE A 178 19.35 12.23 5.79
C ILE A 178 20.23 11.14 5.16
N PRO A 179 21.39 10.79 5.75
CA PRO A 179 22.40 9.95 5.10
C PRO A 179 22.13 8.45 5.23
N PHE A 180 20.99 7.95 4.75
CA PHE A 180 20.77 6.51 4.61
C PHE A 180 21.34 5.96 3.29
N ASP A 181 21.61 4.66 3.24
CA ASP A 181 22.08 4.00 2.01
C ASP A 181 20.96 3.88 0.96
N PHE A 182 20.80 4.97 0.21
CA PHE A 182 19.81 5.09 -0.86
C PHE A 182 20.03 4.03 -1.96
N THR A 183 21.26 3.79 -2.35
CA THR A 183 21.56 2.88 -3.47
C THR A 183 21.18 1.45 -3.13
N SER A 184 21.47 1.01 -1.91
CA SER A 184 21.05 -0.31 -1.44
C SER A 184 19.54 -0.41 -1.37
N LEU A 185 18.86 0.58 -0.80
CA LEU A 185 17.40 0.62 -0.73
C LEU A 185 16.76 0.56 -2.13
N ALA A 186 17.20 1.41 -3.05
CA ALA A 186 16.66 1.46 -4.41
C ALA A 186 16.84 0.12 -5.15
N ARG A 187 18.00 -0.53 -4.97
CA ARG A 187 18.25 -1.86 -5.55
C ARG A 187 17.37 -2.94 -4.93
N GLN A 188 17.20 -2.95 -3.61
CA GLN A 188 16.31 -3.91 -2.93
C GLN A 188 14.87 -3.77 -3.40
N MET A 189 14.37 -2.54 -3.53
CA MET A 189 13.02 -2.28 -4.06
C MET A 189 12.84 -2.64 -5.53
N ASP A 190 13.93 -2.72 -6.31
CA ASP A 190 13.90 -3.09 -7.73
C ASP A 190 14.15 -4.58 -7.95
N THR A 191 14.65 -5.28 -6.95
CA THR A 191 15.02 -6.69 -7.07
C THR A 191 13.79 -7.57 -7.02
N ILE A 192 13.65 -8.44 -8.01
CA ILE A 192 12.67 -9.53 -8.02
C ILE A 192 13.39 -10.87 -7.99
N ASN A 193 12.80 -11.87 -7.37
CA ASN A 193 13.34 -13.22 -7.41
C ASN A 193 13.11 -13.89 -8.78
N LEU A 194 13.84 -14.97 -9.04
CA LEU A 194 13.78 -15.68 -10.34
C LEU A 194 12.37 -16.23 -10.64
N LYS A 195 11.60 -16.64 -9.62
CA LYS A 195 10.23 -17.13 -9.81
C LYS A 195 9.32 -16.01 -10.31
N THR A 196 9.40 -14.83 -9.70
CA THR A 196 8.68 -13.63 -10.13
C THR A 196 9.10 -13.20 -11.54
N ALA A 197 10.40 -13.25 -11.87
CA ALA A 197 10.89 -12.94 -13.22
C ALA A 197 10.32 -13.90 -14.28
N LYS A 198 10.24 -15.20 -13.97
CA LYS A 198 9.62 -16.20 -14.86
C LYS A 198 8.12 -15.95 -15.03
N LEU A 199 7.40 -15.62 -13.95
CA LEU A 199 5.98 -15.28 -14.02
C LEU A 199 5.77 -14.02 -14.86
N GLN A 200 6.61 -13.00 -14.69
CA GLN A 200 6.53 -11.79 -15.51
C GLN A 200 6.78 -12.08 -17.00
N GLY A 201 7.73 -12.94 -17.32
CA GLY A 201 7.94 -13.41 -18.70
C GLY A 201 6.71 -14.13 -19.26
N TYR A 202 6.07 -15.01 -18.44
CA TYR A 202 4.82 -15.66 -18.83
C TYR A 202 3.69 -14.64 -19.09
N VAL A 203 3.56 -13.63 -18.24
CA VAL A 203 2.53 -12.58 -18.42
C VAL A 203 2.72 -11.87 -19.75
N TYR A 204 3.94 -11.46 -20.10
CA TYR A 204 4.20 -10.80 -21.37
C TYR A 204 3.92 -11.69 -22.59
N ASP A 205 4.24 -12.98 -22.50
CA ASP A 205 4.07 -13.94 -23.59
C ASP A 205 2.59 -14.34 -23.82
N HIS A 206 1.77 -14.32 -22.76
CA HIS A 206 0.38 -14.76 -22.79
C HIS A 206 -0.65 -13.62 -22.62
N LEU A 207 -0.19 -12.37 -22.66
CA LEU A 207 -1.09 -11.22 -22.54
C LEU A 207 -1.94 -11.07 -23.79
N GLU A 208 -3.24 -11.17 -23.64
CA GLU A 208 -4.19 -10.85 -24.70
C GLU A 208 -4.44 -9.34 -24.70
N ILE A 209 -4.25 -8.68 -25.84
CA ILE A 209 -4.43 -7.22 -25.98
C ILE A 209 -5.38 -6.99 -27.15
N ASP A 210 -6.44 -6.19 -26.95
CA ASP A 210 -7.33 -5.81 -28.03
C ASP A 210 -6.83 -4.56 -28.80
N GLU A 211 -7.53 -4.19 -29.85
CA GLU A 211 -7.19 -3.06 -30.72
C GLU A 211 -7.28 -1.68 -30.03
N HIS A 212 -7.91 -1.60 -28.85
CA HIS A 212 -8.08 -0.37 -28.05
C HIS A 212 -7.19 -0.33 -26.80
N GLY A 213 -6.36 -1.36 -26.58
CA GLY A 213 -5.41 -1.44 -25.50
C GLY A 213 -5.99 -1.97 -24.19
N ALA A 214 -7.12 -2.67 -24.22
CA ALA A 214 -7.54 -3.48 -23.09
C ALA A 214 -6.77 -4.80 -23.09
N ALA A 215 -6.18 -5.16 -21.94
CA ALA A 215 -5.37 -6.36 -21.83
C ALA A 215 -5.84 -7.28 -20.72
N ARG A 216 -5.66 -8.59 -20.90
CA ARG A 216 -5.91 -9.60 -19.87
C ARG A 216 -4.90 -10.73 -19.88
N VAL A 217 -4.71 -11.34 -18.72
CA VAL A 217 -4.03 -12.62 -18.56
C VAL A 217 -4.63 -13.38 -17.40
N THR A 218 -4.71 -14.72 -17.53
CA THR A 218 -5.18 -15.61 -16.46
C THR A 218 -4.01 -16.41 -15.91
N LEU A 219 -3.86 -16.43 -14.59
CA LEU A 219 -2.87 -17.21 -13.85
C LEU A 219 -3.60 -18.33 -13.12
N THR A 220 -3.46 -19.56 -13.61
CA THR A 220 -4.12 -20.72 -13.01
C THR A 220 -3.34 -21.27 -11.83
N GLN A 221 -4.01 -22.05 -10.96
CA GLN A 221 -3.35 -22.77 -9.86
C GLN A 221 -2.28 -23.75 -10.34
N GLU A 222 -2.47 -24.36 -11.53
CA GLU A 222 -1.46 -25.20 -12.14
C GLU A 222 -0.19 -24.43 -12.50
N LEU A 223 -0.35 -23.24 -13.07
CA LEU A 223 0.75 -22.33 -13.40
C LEU A 223 1.50 -21.87 -12.14
N LEU A 224 0.76 -21.45 -11.10
CA LEU A 224 1.36 -21.04 -9.84
C LEU A 224 2.18 -22.17 -9.20
N LYS A 225 1.65 -23.40 -9.18
CA LYS A 225 2.39 -24.59 -8.73
C LYS A 225 3.64 -24.86 -9.58
N LYS A 226 3.55 -24.71 -10.91
CA LYS A 226 4.70 -24.90 -11.82
C LYS A 226 5.84 -23.94 -11.51
N PHE A 227 5.53 -22.70 -11.12
CA PHE A 227 6.52 -21.70 -10.75
C PHE A 227 6.85 -21.67 -9.25
N ASP A 228 6.23 -22.55 -8.46
CA ASP A 228 6.35 -22.59 -7.00
C ASP A 228 6.06 -21.22 -6.36
N LEU A 229 4.92 -20.62 -6.74
CA LEU A 229 4.44 -19.34 -6.27
C LEU A 229 3.11 -19.49 -5.52
N ARG A 230 2.94 -18.65 -4.51
CA ARG A 230 1.64 -18.41 -3.87
C ARG A 230 0.90 -17.32 -4.64
N ASP A 231 -0.43 -17.25 -4.48
CA ASP A 231 -1.26 -16.23 -5.09
C ASP A 231 -0.86 -14.80 -4.65
N SER A 232 -0.45 -14.64 -3.38
CA SER A 232 0.01 -13.34 -2.85
C SER A 232 1.24 -12.79 -3.60
N GLU A 233 2.15 -13.68 -4.03
CA GLU A 233 3.38 -13.30 -4.75
C GLU A 233 3.10 -12.76 -6.16
N THR A 234 1.89 -13.01 -6.71
CA THR A 234 1.45 -12.44 -8.00
C THR A 234 1.23 -10.92 -7.95
N ALA A 235 1.20 -10.31 -6.75
CA ALA A 235 1.12 -8.86 -6.61
C ALA A 235 2.30 -8.15 -7.31
N ALA A 236 3.48 -8.76 -7.28
CA ALA A 236 4.71 -8.19 -7.85
C ALA A 236 4.66 -7.94 -9.37
N ILE A 237 3.79 -8.65 -10.12
CA ILE A 237 3.72 -8.53 -11.59
C ILE A 237 2.50 -7.72 -12.07
N VAL A 238 1.69 -7.19 -11.16
CA VAL A 238 0.44 -6.50 -11.53
C VAL A 238 0.69 -5.27 -12.41
N GLY A 239 1.80 -4.59 -12.22
CA GLY A 239 2.21 -3.43 -13.05
C GLY A 239 2.86 -3.79 -14.39
N ALA A 240 3.19 -5.07 -14.65
CA ALA A 240 3.94 -5.46 -15.84
C ALA A 240 3.23 -5.09 -17.16
N PRO A 241 1.92 -5.35 -17.36
CA PRO A 241 1.24 -4.99 -18.61
C PRO A 241 1.27 -3.49 -18.92
N GLY A 242 1.24 -2.64 -17.90
CA GLY A 242 1.28 -1.18 -18.07
C GLY A 242 2.57 -0.62 -18.67
N ARG A 243 3.64 -1.41 -18.72
CA ARG A 243 4.90 -1.04 -19.39
C ARG A 243 4.85 -1.19 -20.90
N ILE A 244 3.82 -1.85 -21.43
CA ILE A 244 3.59 -2.00 -22.87
C ILE A 244 2.90 -0.72 -23.37
N ASP A 245 3.40 -0.12 -24.42
CA ASP A 245 2.93 1.17 -24.94
C ASP A 245 1.47 1.12 -25.40
N THR A 246 1.06 0.02 -26.05
CA THR A 246 -0.30 -0.21 -26.57
C THR A 246 -1.32 -0.54 -25.49
N VAL A 247 -0.92 -0.91 -24.27
CA VAL A 247 -1.84 -1.24 -23.17
C VAL A 247 -2.27 0.03 -22.44
N SER A 248 -3.57 0.23 -22.30
CA SER A 248 -4.20 1.35 -21.56
C SER A 248 -4.85 0.93 -20.25
N VAL A 249 -5.55 -0.20 -20.26
CA VAL A 249 -6.20 -0.81 -19.09
C VAL A 249 -5.95 -2.33 -19.10
N TRP A 250 -5.87 -2.95 -17.92
CA TRP A 250 -5.64 -4.40 -17.88
C TRP A 250 -6.20 -5.07 -16.63
N ALA A 251 -6.48 -6.37 -16.76
CA ALA A 251 -6.82 -7.26 -15.66
C ALA A 251 -5.91 -8.48 -15.62
N ILE A 252 -5.49 -8.86 -14.41
CA ILE A 252 -4.84 -10.12 -14.11
C ILE A 252 -5.80 -10.95 -13.26
N PHE A 253 -6.27 -12.07 -13.81
CA PHE A 253 -7.16 -13.03 -13.15
C PHE A 253 -6.30 -14.09 -12.48
N VAL A 254 -6.34 -14.17 -11.16
CA VAL A 254 -5.55 -15.14 -10.37
C VAL A 254 -6.49 -16.15 -9.75
N GLU A 255 -6.49 -17.36 -10.28
CA GLU A 255 -7.28 -18.47 -9.76
C GLU A 255 -6.90 -18.76 -8.31
N GLN A 256 -7.89 -18.92 -7.44
CA GLN A 256 -7.74 -19.24 -6.02
C GLN A 256 -7.94 -20.73 -5.79
N PRO A 257 -7.49 -21.28 -4.65
CA PRO A 257 -7.61 -22.71 -4.36
C PRO A 257 -9.05 -23.27 -4.34
N ASP A 258 -10.03 -22.41 -4.08
CA ASP A 258 -11.47 -22.74 -4.08
C ASP A 258 -12.14 -22.54 -5.44
N GLY A 259 -11.38 -22.18 -6.47
CA GLY A 259 -11.84 -22.04 -7.86
C GLY A 259 -12.38 -20.66 -8.23
N HIS A 260 -12.52 -19.70 -7.29
CA HIS A 260 -12.81 -18.32 -7.68
C HIS A 260 -11.55 -17.61 -8.21
N PHE A 261 -11.69 -16.43 -8.80
CA PHE A 261 -10.59 -15.60 -9.28
C PHE A 261 -10.49 -14.31 -8.48
N ARG A 262 -9.30 -14.02 -7.96
CA ARG A 262 -8.97 -12.66 -7.55
C ARG A 262 -8.56 -11.87 -8.78
N VAL A 263 -9.31 -10.80 -9.08
CA VAL A 263 -9.07 -9.94 -10.23
C VAL A 263 -8.32 -8.69 -9.79
N ARG A 264 -7.19 -8.42 -10.43
CA ARG A 264 -6.39 -7.21 -10.19
C ARG A 264 -6.42 -6.35 -11.43
N MET A 265 -7.08 -5.20 -11.34
CA MET A 265 -7.25 -4.27 -12.45
C MET A 265 -6.38 -3.03 -12.27
N ARG A 266 -5.83 -2.55 -13.36
CA ARG A 266 -5.04 -1.32 -13.44
C ARG A 266 -5.34 -0.55 -14.70
N SER A 267 -5.09 0.75 -14.64
CA SER A 267 -5.27 1.66 -15.77
C SER A 267 -4.16 2.71 -15.76
N LYS A 268 -3.74 3.16 -16.93
CA LYS A 268 -2.83 4.29 -17.05
C LYS A 268 -3.52 5.64 -16.78
N ARG A 269 -4.81 5.78 -17.16
CA ARG A 269 -5.53 7.07 -17.06
C ARG A 269 -7.03 6.91 -16.79
N LYS A 270 -7.65 5.81 -17.26
CA LYS A 270 -9.10 5.65 -17.28
C LYS A 270 -9.64 5.09 -15.98
N VAL A 271 -10.79 5.57 -15.53
CA VAL A 271 -11.44 5.13 -14.29
C VAL A 271 -11.97 3.69 -14.45
N ILE A 272 -11.55 2.78 -13.55
CA ILE A 272 -11.92 1.34 -13.57
C ILE A 272 -12.52 0.83 -12.26
N ASN A 273 -12.54 1.62 -11.20
CA ASN A 273 -13.05 1.18 -9.89
C ASN A 273 -14.55 0.89 -9.88
N GLU A 274 -15.32 1.49 -10.79
CA GLU A 274 -16.74 1.17 -10.94
C GLU A 274 -16.97 -0.25 -11.47
N ILE A 275 -16.06 -0.77 -12.31
CA ILE A 275 -16.06 -2.18 -12.69
C ILE A 275 -15.85 -3.05 -11.46
N ALA A 276 -14.82 -2.74 -10.66
CA ALA A 276 -14.52 -3.49 -9.45
C ALA A 276 -15.72 -3.56 -8.48
N LYS A 277 -16.44 -2.46 -8.29
CA LYS A 277 -17.62 -2.40 -7.41
C LYS A 277 -18.74 -3.33 -7.87
N ARG A 278 -18.95 -3.47 -9.19
CA ARG A 278 -19.97 -4.38 -9.75
C ARG A 278 -19.60 -5.85 -9.56
N HIS A 279 -18.30 -6.16 -9.40
CA HIS A 279 -17.76 -7.51 -9.28
C HIS A 279 -17.16 -7.79 -7.89
N ASN A 280 -17.91 -7.47 -6.83
CA ASN A 280 -17.55 -7.76 -5.43
C ASN A 280 -16.16 -7.22 -5.01
N GLY A 281 -15.86 -5.99 -5.43
CA GLY A 281 -14.58 -5.37 -5.19
C GLY A 281 -14.63 -3.87 -4.97
N GLY A 282 -13.49 -3.20 -5.24
CA GLY A 282 -13.34 -1.76 -5.06
C GLY A 282 -11.89 -1.34 -5.22
N GLY A 283 -11.57 -0.11 -4.81
CA GLY A 283 -10.23 0.46 -4.87
C GLY A 283 -10.21 1.86 -5.49
N HIS A 284 -9.00 2.31 -5.83
CA HIS A 284 -8.79 3.62 -6.44
C HIS A 284 -9.25 3.66 -7.90
N PRO A 285 -9.52 4.85 -8.45
CA PRO A 285 -9.94 5.00 -9.84
C PRO A 285 -9.06 4.27 -10.87
N LEU A 286 -7.74 4.23 -10.67
CA LEU A 286 -6.77 3.62 -11.59
C LEU A 286 -6.19 2.28 -11.11
N ALA A 287 -6.52 1.84 -9.88
CA ALA A 287 -5.98 0.64 -9.27
C ALA A 287 -7.03 -0.04 -8.38
N SER A 288 -7.66 -1.07 -8.88
CA SER A 288 -8.79 -1.74 -8.22
C SER A 288 -8.63 -3.25 -8.21
N GLY A 289 -9.35 -3.89 -7.29
CA GLY A 289 -9.46 -5.34 -7.21
C GLY A 289 -10.91 -5.79 -7.16
N ALA A 290 -11.19 -6.97 -7.70
CA ALA A 290 -12.50 -7.60 -7.68
C ALA A 290 -12.36 -9.11 -7.39
N ASN A 291 -13.51 -9.78 -7.22
CA ASN A 291 -13.58 -11.23 -7.22
C ASN A 291 -14.52 -11.67 -8.35
N SER A 292 -14.15 -12.74 -9.03
CA SER A 292 -14.95 -13.39 -10.06
C SER A 292 -15.11 -14.87 -9.74
N TYR A 293 -16.27 -15.43 -10.03
CA TYR A 293 -16.63 -16.78 -9.60
C TYR A 293 -16.79 -17.75 -10.78
N SER A 294 -16.57 -17.28 -12.02
CA SER A 294 -16.57 -18.12 -13.21
C SER A 294 -15.73 -17.53 -14.33
N LEU A 295 -15.45 -18.35 -15.36
CA LEU A 295 -14.78 -17.88 -16.57
C LEU A 295 -15.66 -16.90 -17.36
N GLU A 296 -16.97 -17.10 -17.36
CA GLU A 296 -17.95 -16.19 -17.99
C GLU A 296 -17.92 -14.82 -17.32
N GLU A 297 -17.77 -14.75 -16.00
CA GLU A 297 -17.62 -13.48 -15.29
C GLU A 297 -16.26 -12.82 -15.58
N ASN A 298 -15.19 -13.60 -15.75
CA ASN A 298 -13.90 -13.08 -16.22
C ASN A 298 -14.03 -12.42 -17.60
N ASP A 299 -14.78 -13.06 -18.52
CA ASP A 299 -15.05 -12.49 -19.85
C ASP A 299 -15.90 -11.22 -19.76
N GLN A 300 -16.90 -11.16 -18.88
CA GLN A 300 -17.69 -9.94 -18.63
C GLN A 300 -16.82 -8.78 -18.13
N ILE A 301 -15.98 -9.02 -17.12
CA ILE A 301 -15.04 -8.00 -16.61
C ILE A 301 -14.13 -7.51 -17.74
N TYR A 302 -13.64 -8.42 -18.57
CA TYR A 302 -12.78 -8.04 -19.69
C TYR A 302 -13.53 -7.21 -20.75
N GLN A 303 -14.78 -7.56 -21.09
CA GLN A 303 -15.62 -6.77 -21.98
C GLN A 303 -15.86 -5.35 -21.45
N GLU A 304 -16.11 -5.20 -20.14
CA GLU A 304 -16.26 -3.90 -19.52
C GLU A 304 -14.95 -3.08 -19.59
N LEU A 305 -13.80 -3.72 -19.44
CA LEU A 305 -12.50 -3.07 -19.63
C LEU A 305 -12.28 -2.64 -21.08
N GLN A 306 -12.71 -3.44 -22.06
CA GLN A 306 -12.67 -3.09 -23.47
C GLN A 306 -13.55 -1.87 -23.78
N GLU A 307 -14.75 -1.79 -23.18
CA GLU A 307 -15.62 -0.62 -23.31
C GLU A 307 -14.93 0.64 -22.76
N VAL A 308 -14.32 0.54 -21.57
CA VAL A 308 -13.53 1.65 -21.00
C VAL A 308 -12.35 2.00 -21.90
N ALA A 309 -11.66 1.02 -22.48
CA ALA A 309 -10.55 1.26 -23.40
C ALA A 309 -10.97 2.01 -24.67
N ARG A 310 -12.17 1.77 -25.18
CA ARG A 310 -12.74 2.43 -26.38
C ARG A 310 -13.15 3.88 -26.17
N THR A 311 -13.47 4.28 -24.94
CA THR A 311 -13.88 5.67 -24.67
C THR A 311 -12.71 6.61 -24.94
N ASN A 312 -12.90 7.55 -25.88
CA ASN A 312 -11.92 8.59 -26.10
C ASN A 312 -11.79 9.44 -24.84
N GLU A 313 -10.57 9.76 -24.44
CA GLU A 313 -10.32 10.80 -23.45
C GLU A 313 -10.82 12.12 -24.01
N GLY A 314 -11.84 12.74 -23.37
CA GLY A 314 -12.27 14.09 -23.64
C GLY A 314 -11.24 15.13 -23.14
#